data_691fcbe861f8d3180dbc78f4c2a42a64
#
_entry.id   691fcbe861f8d3180dbc78f4c2a42a64
#
_cell.length_a   1.000
_cell.length_b   1.000
_cell.length_c   1.000
_cell.angle_alpha   90.00
_cell.angle_beta   90.00
_cell.angle_gamma   90.00
#
_symmetry.space_group_name_H-M   'P 1'
#
loop_
_entity.id
_entity.type
_entity.pdbx_description
1 polymer ?
#
loop_
_entity_poly.entity_id
_entity_poly.type
_entity_poly.pdbx_seq_one_letter_code
_entity_poly.pdbx_strand_id
1 'polypeptide(L)'
;MLINFKLLLLEGLSQGADSLIVGDVKQSIYRWRNGDWGILNGLNDRIEHFPIKVKTLATNRRSETNVIRFNNQIFTAAVNYLNEVYKKQLGKDCDDLQKAYADVVQESPRSVQKGYVKATFLEPDEAHDYTDQTLISLGEEVEHLLSSGVRLNDIAILVRKNKSIPRIADYFDKELHYKIVSDEAFRLDASLAICMMIDALRFLSDESNKIARAQLAIAYQNEVLQKNLDWNTLLLLPIENYLPPAFLEKQKELRLMPLYELLEE
;
A
#
# COMPACT_ATOMS: atom_id res chain seq x y z
N MET A 1 9.44 -8.59 -25.01
CA MET A 1 10.89 -8.47 -25.28
C MET A 1 11.76 -8.66 -24.03
N LEU A 2 11.50 -8.02 -22.89
CA LEU A 2 12.28 -8.20 -21.64
C LEU A 2 12.19 -9.62 -21.03
N ILE A 3 11.08 -10.31 -21.19
CA ILE A 3 10.85 -11.67 -20.68
C ILE A 3 11.77 -12.67 -21.36
N ASN A 4 11.88 -12.59 -22.70
CA ASN A 4 12.78 -13.44 -23.47
C ASN A 4 14.26 -13.16 -23.15
N PHE A 5 14.60 -11.91 -22.82
CA PHE A 5 15.97 -11.55 -22.43
C PHE A 5 16.36 -12.17 -21.09
N LYS A 6 15.46 -12.18 -20.08
CA LYS A 6 15.72 -12.83 -18.79
C LYS A 6 15.88 -14.34 -18.93
N LEU A 7 15.08 -14.95 -19.78
CA LEU A 7 15.17 -16.39 -20.05
C LEU A 7 16.48 -16.74 -20.78
N LEU A 8 16.83 -15.98 -21.81
CA LEU A 8 18.13 -16.11 -22.53
C LEU A 8 19.33 -15.90 -21.61
N LEU A 9 19.24 -14.97 -20.65
CA LEU A 9 20.29 -14.74 -19.67
C LEU A 9 20.45 -15.95 -18.74
N LEU A 10 19.34 -16.54 -18.29
CA LEU A 10 19.35 -17.75 -17.46
C LEU A 10 19.92 -18.94 -18.23
N GLU A 11 19.53 -19.14 -19.49
CA GLU A 11 20.12 -20.16 -20.36
C GLU A 11 21.62 -19.93 -20.58
N GLY A 12 22.03 -18.70 -20.86
CA GLY A 12 23.42 -18.35 -21.05
C GLY A 12 24.31 -18.56 -19.83
N LEU A 13 23.78 -18.24 -18.63
CA LEU A 13 24.48 -18.41 -17.36
C LEU A 13 24.58 -19.89 -16.94
N SER A 14 23.66 -20.74 -17.42
CA SER A 14 23.61 -22.17 -17.05
C SER A 14 24.50 -23.05 -17.93
N GLN A 15 25.10 -22.53 -18.99
CA GLN A 15 25.98 -23.29 -19.88
C GLN A 15 27.28 -23.73 -19.19
N GLY A 16 27.37 -25.02 -18.89
CA GLY A 16 28.59 -25.64 -18.36
C GLY A 16 28.84 -25.45 -16.87
N ALA A 17 27.84 -24.97 -16.09
CA ALA A 17 27.94 -24.83 -14.65
C ALA A 17 26.65 -25.30 -13.96
N ASP A 18 26.77 -25.84 -12.76
CA ASP A 18 25.61 -26.11 -11.90
C ASP A 18 24.95 -24.81 -11.48
N SER A 19 23.67 -24.67 -11.72
CA SER A 19 22.90 -23.46 -11.42
C SER A 19 21.76 -23.75 -10.47
N LEU A 20 21.51 -22.84 -9.52
CA LEU A 20 20.39 -22.91 -8.59
C LEU A 20 19.49 -21.68 -8.76
N ILE A 21 18.22 -21.92 -9.11
CA ILE A 21 17.21 -20.89 -9.20
C ILE A 21 16.25 -21.08 -8.01
N VAL A 22 16.07 -20.05 -7.21
CA VAL A 22 15.14 -20.03 -6.06
C VAL A 22 14.12 -18.93 -6.27
N GLY A 23 12.86 -19.25 -6.10
CA GLY A 23 11.79 -18.27 -6.24
C GLY A 23 10.46 -18.78 -5.70
N ASP A 24 9.49 -17.87 -5.62
CA ASP A 24 8.12 -18.19 -5.26
C ASP A 24 7.18 -17.45 -6.24
N VAL A 25 6.43 -18.24 -7.00
CA VAL A 25 5.44 -17.75 -7.98
C VAL A 25 4.43 -16.81 -7.32
N LYS A 26 4.01 -17.13 -6.10
CA LYS A 26 3.02 -16.35 -5.33
C LYS A 26 3.52 -14.98 -4.86
N GLN A 27 4.86 -14.78 -4.82
CA GLN A 27 5.49 -13.51 -4.48
C GLN A 27 5.75 -12.61 -5.69
N SER A 28 5.29 -12.99 -6.88
CA SER A 28 5.42 -12.17 -8.10
C SER A 28 4.38 -11.05 -8.12
N ILE A 29 4.50 -10.09 -7.18
CA ILE A 29 3.55 -8.99 -6.97
C ILE A 29 3.81 -7.75 -7.85
N TYR A 30 4.94 -7.71 -8.56
CA TYR A 30 5.35 -6.56 -9.39
C TYR A 30 4.98 -6.73 -10.88
N ARG A 31 3.76 -7.18 -11.19
CA ARG A 31 3.28 -7.33 -12.56
C ARG A 31 3.37 -6.04 -13.37
N TRP A 32 3.09 -4.91 -12.75
CA TRP A 32 3.19 -3.58 -13.33
C TRP A 32 4.63 -3.13 -13.66
N ARG A 33 5.64 -3.83 -13.11
CA ARG A 33 7.07 -3.70 -13.46
C ARG A 33 7.57 -4.85 -14.35
N ASN A 34 6.68 -5.47 -15.14
CA ASN A 34 6.97 -6.65 -15.95
C ASN A 34 7.40 -7.90 -15.16
N GLY A 35 6.92 -8.04 -13.91
CA GLY A 35 7.00 -9.29 -13.18
C GLY A 35 6.09 -10.32 -13.85
N ASP A 36 6.66 -11.46 -14.25
CA ASP A 36 5.91 -12.56 -14.85
C ASP A 36 6.12 -13.83 -14.03
N TRP A 37 5.07 -14.23 -13.33
CA TRP A 37 5.05 -15.46 -12.54
C TRP A 37 5.19 -16.73 -13.41
N GLY A 38 4.76 -16.65 -14.67
CA GLY A 38 4.86 -17.76 -15.63
C GLY A 38 6.31 -18.13 -15.97
N ILE A 39 7.29 -17.27 -15.70
CA ILE A 39 8.70 -17.61 -15.93
C ILE A 39 9.12 -18.78 -15.03
N LEU A 40 8.84 -18.68 -13.73
CA LEU A 40 9.20 -19.74 -12.79
C LEU A 40 8.32 -20.99 -12.96
N ASN A 41 7.03 -20.81 -13.22
CA ASN A 41 6.08 -21.92 -13.34
C ASN A 41 6.28 -22.73 -14.63
N GLY A 42 6.80 -22.11 -15.69
CA GLY A 42 7.02 -22.74 -17.00
C GLY A 42 8.49 -23.04 -17.31
N LEU A 43 9.39 -23.08 -16.34
CA LEU A 43 10.82 -23.29 -16.60
C LEU A 43 11.08 -24.65 -17.30
N ASN A 44 10.42 -25.72 -16.87
CA ASN A 44 10.58 -27.05 -17.46
C ASN A 44 10.14 -27.10 -18.93
N ASP A 45 9.14 -26.31 -19.31
CA ASP A 45 8.60 -26.29 -20.67
C ASP A 45 9.37 -25.34 -21.59
N ARG A 46 10.16 -24.44 -21.02
CA ARG A 46 10.86 -23.37 -21.76
C ARG A 46 12.35 -23.62 -21.94
N ILE A 47 12.96 -24.41 -21.06
CA ILE A 47 14.38 -24.75 -21.11
C ILE A 47 14.50 -26.22 -21.54
N GLU A 48 14.63 -26.44 -22.85
CA GLU A 48 14.69 -27.79 -23.44
C GLU A 48 16.09 -28.43 -23.38
N HIS A 49 17.13 -27.60 -23.28
CA HIS A 49 18.52 -28.04 -23.46
C HIS A 49 19.21 -28.53 -22.18
N PHE A 50 18.63 -28.32 -21.02
CA PHE A 50 19.21 -28.70 -19.74
C PHE A 50 18.23 -29.46 -18.87
N PRO A 51 18.66 -30.52 -18.16
CA PRO A 51 17.80 -31.23 -17.21
C PRO A 51 17.55 -30.33 -16.00
N ILE A 52 16.28 -29.91 -15.81
CA ILE A 52 15.88 -29.14 -14.65
C ILE A 52 15.29 -30.06 -13.60
N LYS A 53 15.79 -29.96 -12.38
CA LYS A 53 15.23 -30.65 -11.22
C LYS A 53 14.48 -29.64 -10.35
N VAL A 54 13.16 -29.68 -10.41
CA VAL A 54 12.32 -28.83 -9.54
C VAL A 54 12.15 -29.51 -8.18
N LYS A 55 12.32 -28.71 -7.11
CA LYS A 55 12.08 -29.15 -5.73
C LYS A 55 11.25 -28.11 -5.00
N THR A 56 10.07 -28.48 -4.54
CA THR A 56 9.20 -27.64 -3.73
C THR A 56 9.60 -27.70 -2.27
N LEU A 57 9.70 -26.55 -1.60
CA LEU A 57 9.97 -26.43 -0.17
C LEU A 57 8.62 -26.23 0.56
N ALA A 58 7.97 -27.32 0.93
CA ALA A 58 6.65 -27.30 1.55
C ALA A 58 6.67 -26.91 3.05
N THR A 59 7.80 -27.09 3.74
CA THR A 59 7.88 -26.86 5.18
C THR A 59 8.09 -25.38 5.52
N ASN A 60 7.13 -24.77 6.22
CA ASN A 60 7.24 -23.42 6.73
C ASN A 60 7.86 -23.44 8.13
N ARG A 61 9.09 -22.90 8.24
CA ARG A 61 9.85 -22.81 9.50
C ARG A 61 9.74 -21.42 10.15
N ARG A 62 9.12 -20.45 9.49
CA ARG A 62 9.00 -19.06 9.93
C ARG A 62 7.83 -18.87 10.88
N SER A 63 6.66 -19.39 10.48
CA SER A 63 5.39 -19.10 11.16
C SER A 63 5.01 -20.18 12.18
N GLU A 64 4.19 -19.80 13.14
CA GLU A 64 3.58 -20.73 14.08
C GLU A 64 2.44 -21.53 13.41
N THR A 65 2.12 -22.68 13.99
CA THR A 65 1.19 -23.68 13.38
C THR A 65 -0.19 -23.12 13.07
N ASN A 66 -0.77 -22.28 13.94
CA ASN A 66 -2.09 -21.72 13.71
C ASN A 66 -2.11 -20.73 12.53
N VAL A 67 -1.02 -19.95 12.36
CA VAL A 67 -0.86 -19.03 11.21
C VAL A 67 -0.74 -19.83 9.90
N ILE A 68 0.05 -20.90 9.90
CA ILE A 68 0.18 -21.78 8.71
C ILE A 68 -1.17 -22.40 8.35
N ARG A 69 -1.90 -22.92 9.33
CA ARG A 69 -3.23 -23.51 9.13
C ARG A 69 -4.22 -22.52 8.57
N PHE A 70 -4.27 -21.31 9.15
CA PHE A 70 -5.13 -20.24 8.65
C PHE A 70 -4.79 -19.87 7.21
N ASN A 71 -3.51 -19.67 6.89
CA ASN A 71 -3.09 -19.33 5.53
C ASN A 71 -3.45 -20.44 4.54
N ASN A 72 -3.21 -21.71 4.88
CA ASN A 72 -3.58 -22.83 4.03
C ASN A 72 -5.09 -22.82 3.72
N GLN A 73 -5.93 -22.59 4.72
CA GLN A 73 -7.38 -22.55 4.55
C GLN A 73 -7.83 -21.36 3.72
N ILE A 74 -7.37 -20.14 4.07
CA ILE A 74 -7.82 -18.91 3.39
C ILE A 74 -7.38 -18.88 1.93
N PHE A 75 -6.12 -19.23 1.62
CA PHE A 75 -5.63 -19.19 0.26
C PHE A 75 -6.26 -20.30 -0.62
N THR A 76 -6.48 -21.49 -0.08
CA THR A 76 -7.20 -22.54 -0.81
C THR A 76 -8.65 -22.13 -1.11
N ALA A 77 -9.36 -21.58 -0.13
CA ALA A 77 -10.72 -21.10 -0.32
C ALA A 77 -10.80 -19.92 -1.29
N ALA A 78 -9.87 -18.97 -1.18
CA ALA A 78 -9.80 -17.80 -2.05
C ALA A 78 -9.55 -18.16 -3.51
N VAL A 79 -8.64 -19.12 -3.79
CA VAL A 79 -8.37 -19.59 -5.15
C VAL A 79 -9.62 -20.22 -5.77
N ASN A 80 -10.30 -21.09 -5.03
CA ASN A 80 -11.52 -21.73 -5.52
C ASN A 80 -12.61 -20.69 -5.81
N TYR A 81 -12.85 -19.77 -4.88
CA TYR A 81 -13.84 -18.69 -5.07
C TYR A 81 -13.51 -17.81 -6.25
N LEU A 82 -12.26 -17.35 -6.40
CA LEU A 82 -11.85 -16.48 -7.48
C LEU A 82 -11.91 -17.18 -8.84
N ASN A 83 -11.60 -18.46 -8.93
CA ASN A 83 -11.75 -19.20 -10.17
C ASN A 83 -13.23 -19.27 -10.62
N GLU A 84 -14.15 -19.48 -9.68
CA GLU A 84 -15.59 -19.44 -10.01
C GLU A 84 -16.04 -18.05 -10.48
N VAL A 85 -15.56 -16.98 -9.83
CA VAL A 85 -15.86 -15.62 -10.22
C VAL A 85 -15.32 -15.32 -11.62
N TYR A 86 -14.07 -15.69 -11.91
CA TYR A 86 -13.48 -15.49 -13.24
C TYR A 86 -14.19 -16.30 -14.32
N LYS A 87 -14.55 -17.55 -14.02
CA LYS A 87 -15.34 -18.38 -14.96
C LYS A 87 -16.66 -17.70 -15.31
N LYS A 88 -17.36 -17.15 -14.33
CA LYS A 88 -18.63 -16.42 -14.55
C LYS A 88 -18.44 -15.12 -15.32
N GLN A 89 -17.39 -14.36 -15.03
CA GLN A 89 -17.15 -13.05 -15.65
C GLN A 89 -16.58 -13.14 -17.07
N LEU A 90 -15.66 -14.07 -17.31
CA LEU A 90 -14.94 -14.18 -18.58
C LEU A 90 -15.54 -15.19 -19.52
N GLY A 91 -16.49 -16.04 -19.07
CA GLY A 91 -17.07 -17.12 -19.84
C GLY A 91 -16.06 -18.19 -20.30
N LYS A 92 -14.89 -18.23 -19.67
CA LYS A 92 -13.80 -19.16 -19.98
C LYS A 92 -13.28 -19.81 -18.70
N ASP A 93 -12.90 -21.09 -18.80
CA ASP A 93 -12.13 -21.74 -17.76
C ASP A 93 -10.71 -21.11 -17.73
N CYS A 94 -10.34 -20.58 -16.58
CA CYS A 94 -9.03 -20.00 -16.34
C CYS A 94 -8.37 -20.75 -15.19
N ASP A 95 -7.37 -21.57 -15.51
CA ASP A 95 -6.67 -22.40 -14.51
C ASP A 95 -5.42 -21.69 -13.93
N ASP A 96 -5.17 -20.46 -14.34
CA ASP A 96 -3.93 -19.76 -13.98
C ASP A 96 -3.75 -19.61 -12.48
N LEU A 97 -4.83 -19.28 -11.75
CA LEU A 97 -4.78 -19.18 -10.30
C LEU A 97 -4.55 -20.56 -9.64
N GLN A 98 -5.21 -21.60 -10.12
CA GLN A 98 -5.01 -22.97 -9.62
C GLN A 98 -3.57 -23.44 -9.83
N LYS A 99 -3.00 -23.16 -11.01
CA LYS A 99 -1.60 -23.49 -11.32
C LYS A 99 -0.63 -22.70 -10.45
N ALA A 100 -0.87 -21.39 -10.27
CA ALA A 100 -0.02 -20.53 -9.45
C ALA A 100 -0.02 -20.90 -7.96
N TYR A 101 -1.13 -21.46 -7.47
CA TYR A 101 -1.34 -21.85 -6.08
C TYR A 101 -1.43 -23.35 -5.85
N ALA A 102 -0.99 -24.18 -6.81
CA ALA A 102 -1.02 -25.63 -6.70
C ALA A 102 -0.23 -26.15 -5.47
N ASP A 103 0.82 -25.44 -5.08
CA ASP A 103 1.70 -25.77 -3.94
C ASP A 103 1.50 -24.82 -2.75
N VAL A 104 0.30 -24.24 -2.59
CA VAL A 104 0.03 -23.23 -1.53
C VAL A 104 0.02 -23.83 -0.14
N VAL A 105 -0.32 -25.10 0.01
CA VAL A 105 -0.39 -25.80 1.29
C VAL A 105 1.00 -26.02 1.85
N GLN A 106 1.23 -25.51 3.04
CA GLN A 106 2.50 -25.61 3.75
C GLN A 106 2.37 -26.51 4.98
N GLU A 107 3.46 -27.19 5.29
CA GLU A 107 3.58 -28.06 6.45
C GLU A 107 4.26 -27.32 7.61
N SER A 108 3.80 -27.59 8.84
CA SER A 108 4.48 -27.10 10.04
C SER A 108 5.43 -28.18 10.55
N PRO A 109 6.71 -27.86 10.84
CA PRO A 109 7.62 -28.79 11.50
C PRO A 109 7.31 -28.94 12.99
N ARG A 110 6.38 -28.12 13.52
CA ARG A 110 6.04 -28.06 14.94
C ARG A 110 4.75 -28.83 15.20
N SER A 111 4.76 -29.65 16.25
CA SER A 111 3.58 -30.41 16.69
C SER A 111 2.65 -29.58 17.59
N VAL A 112 3.19 -28.56 18.28
CA VAL A 112 2.43 -27.74 19.22
C VAL A 112 1.66 -26.65 18.47
N GLN A 113 0.38 -26.55 18.76
CA GLN A 113 -0.49 -25.50 18.20
C GLN A 113 -0.20 -24.18 18.92
N LYS A 114 0.54 -23.29 18.25
CA LYS A 114 0.86 -21.92 18.68
C LYS A 114 0.56 -20.94 17.58
N GLY A 115 0.55 -19.66 17.94
CA GLY A 115 0.24 -18.55 17.04
C GLY A 115 -1.21 -18.09 17.20
N TYR A 116 -1.41 -16.82 16.93
CA TYR A 116 -2.69 -16.13 17.03
C TYR A 116 -3.09 -15.59 15.67
N VAL A 117 -4.34 -15.77 15.32
CA VAL A 117 -4.96 -15.18 14.12
C VAL A 117 -6.33 -14.69 14.51
N LYS A 118 -6.63 -13.43 14.18
CA LYS A 118 -7.94 -12.81 14.38
C LYS A 118 -8.40 -12.16 13.07
N ALA A 119 -9.65 -12.35 12.69
CA ALA A 119 -10.29 -11.65 11.60
C ALA A 119 -11.45 -10.82 12.19
N THR A 120 -11.45 -9.52 11.95
CA THR A 120 -12.48 -8.61 12.42
C THR A 120 -13.27 -8.08 11.23
N PHE A 121 -14.59 -8.20 11.29
CA PHE A 121 -15.51 -7.61 10.32
C PHE A 121 -16.10 -6.36 10.95
N LEU A 122 -15.95 -5.23 10.27
CA LEU A 122 -16.40 -3.93 10.76
C LEU A 122 -17.65 -3.52 9.98
N GLU A 123 -18.64 -3.01 10.68
CA GLU A 123 -19.85 -2.43 10.10
C GLU A 123 -19.88 -0.94 10.45
N PRO A 124 -19.94 -0.02 9.47
CA PRO A 124 -20.08 1.41 9.74
C PRO A 124 -21.33 1.69 10.56
N ASP A 125 -21.24 2.66 11.45
CA ASP A 125 -22.37 3.16 12.23
C ASP A 125 -22.64 4.63 11.90
N GLU A 126 -23.63 5.25 12.56
CA GLU A 126 -24.00 6.65 12.33
C GLU A 126 -22.92 7.65 12.75
N ALA A 127 -22.03 7.26 13.66
CA ALA A 127 -21.00 8.14 14.25
C ALA A 127 -19.64 8.02 13.54
N HIS A 128 -19.34 6.83 12.98
CA HIS A 128 -18.02 6.52 12.44
C HIS A 128 -18.14 5.84 11.08
N ASP A 129 -17.40 6.35 10.10
CA ASP A 129 -17.25 5.69 8.82
C ASP A 129 -16.38 4.42 8.94
N TYR A 130 -16.33 3.62 7.88
CA TYR A 130 -15.52 2.41 7.83
C TYR A 130 -14.04 2.66 8.16
N THR A 131 -13.52 3.84 7.78
CA THR A 131 -12.10 4.17 8.00
C THR A 131 -11.84 4.49 9.46
N ASP A 132 -12.74 5.22 10.11
CA ASP A 132 -12.61 5.57 11.53
C ASP A 132 -12.71 4.32 12.40
N GLN A 133 -13.69 3.46 12.11
CA GLN A 133 -13.79 2.16 12.82
C GLN A 133 -12.58 1.28 12.61
N THR A 134 -11.97 1.30 11.40
CA THR A 134 -10.72 0.57 11.13
C THR A 134 -9.58 1.10 11.97
N LEU A 135 -9.43 2.43 12.10
CA LEU A 135 -8.38 3.03 12.93
C LEU A 135 -8.57 2.70 14.42
N ILE A 136 -9.80 2.81 14.93
CA ILE A 136 -10.12 2.46 16.32
C ILE A 136 -9.82 0.99 16.58
N SER A 137 -10.34 0.08 15.75
CA SER A 137 -10.10 -1.35 15.90
C SER A 137 -8.62 -1.74 15.80
N LEU A 138 -7.86 -1.05 14.93
CA LEU A 138 -6.42 -1.24 14.81
C LEU A 138 -5.68 -0.78 16.08
N GLY A 139 -6.07 0.36 16.65
CA GLY A 139 -5.53 0.87 17.91
C GLY A 139 -5.78 -0.10 19.05
N GLU A 140 -7.03 -0.56 19.21
CA GLU A 140 -7.40 -1.55 20.21
C GLU A 140 -6.60 -2.85 20.12
N GLU A 141 -6.36 -3.33 18.90
CA GLU A 141 -5.57 -4.55 18.69
C GLU A 141 -4.09 -4.34 19.04
N VAL A 142 -3.51 -3.19 18.73
CA VAL A 142 -2.15 -2.85 19.14
C VAL A 142 -2.03 -2.79 20.66
N GLU A 143 -2.97 -2.13 21.34
CA GLU A 143 -3.01 -2.07 22.82
C GLU A 143 -3.15 -3.48 23.43
N HIS A 144 -4.00 -4.32 22.84
CA HIS A 144 -4.15 -5.71 23.27
C HIS A 144 -2.85 -6.50 23.13
N LEU A 145 -2.13 -6.34 22.02
CA LEU A 145 -0.84 -7.00 21.81
C LEU A 145 0.22 -6.51 22.80
N LEU A 146 0.27 -5.21 23.08
CA LEU A 146 1.18 -4.63 24.06
C LEU A 146 0.88 -5.15 25.47
N SER A 147 -0.39 -5.21 25.87
CA SER A 147 -0.80 -5.78 27.15
C SER A 147 -0.43 -7.26 27.30
N SER A 148 -0.33 -7.97 26.18
CA SER A 148 0.11 -9.37 26.10
C SER A 148 1.64 -9.51 26.06
N GLY A 149 2.40 -8.41 26.17
CA GLY A 149 3.87 -8.41 26.22
C GLY A 149 4.57 -8.35 24.86
N VAL A 150 3.85 -8.10 23.76
CA VAL A 150 4.45 -7.84 22.45
C VAL A 150 5.04 -6.44 22.46
N ARG A 151 6.23 -6.24 21.89
CA ARG A 151 6.87 -4.91 21.81
C ARG A 151 6.43 -4.19 20.55
N LEU A 152 6.35 -2.86 20.59
CA LEU A 152 6.01 -2.03 19.41
C LEU A 152 6.88 -2.36 18.19
N ASN A 153 8.17 -2.61 18.38
CA ASN A 153 9.09 -2.94 17.30
C ASN A 153 8.84 -4.32 16.66
N ASP A 154 8.03 -5.16 17.27
CA ASP A 154 7.67 -6.49 16.77
C ASP A 154 6.32 -6.46 16.04
N ILE A 155 5.67 -5.29 15.95
CA ILE A 155 4.37 -5.10 15.29
C ILE A 155 4.58 -4.44 13.93
N ALA A 156 4.01 -5.03 12.89
CA ALA A 156 3.97 -4.45 11.55
C ALA A 156 2.53 -4.33 11.05
N ILE A 157 2.16 -3.15 10.55
CA ILE A 157 0.87 -2.88 9.96
C ILE A 157 1.00 -2.92 8.44
N LEU A 158 0.29 -3.83 7.78
CA LEU A 158 0.28 -3.95 6.33
C LEU A 158 -1.00 -3.34 5.76
N VAL A 159 -0.85 -2.50 4.75
CA VAL A 159 -1.96 -1.81 4.09
C VAL A 159 -2.06 -2.16 2.62
N ARG A 160 -3.26 -2.12 2.07
CA ARG A 160 -3.50 -2.37 0.65
C ARG A 160 -3.03 -1.22 -0.24
N LYS A 161 -3.10 0.03 0.25
CA LYS A 161 -2.74 1.24 -0.50
C LYS A 161 -1.90 2.15 0.38
N ASN A 162 -0.78 2.63 -0.14
CA ASN A 162 0.13 3.53 0.57
C ASN A 162 -0.56 4.82 1.07
N LYS A 163 -1.57 5.32 0.34
CA LYS A 163 -2.33 6.51 0.75
C LYS A 163 -3.02 6.40 2.11
N SER A 164 -3.17 5.19 2.65
CA SER A 164 -3.72 4.99 4.00
C SER A 164 -2.68 5.19 5.11
N ILE A 165 -1.39 5.13 4.79
CA ILE A 165 -0.31 5.18 5.78
C ILE A 165 -0.28 6.52 6.55
N PRO A 166 -0.34 7.70 5.89
CA PRO A 166 -0.33 8.97 6.62
C PRO A 166 -1.46 9.08 7.64
N ARG A 167 -2.67 8.64 7.28
CA ARG A 167 -3.83 8.69 8.18
C ARG A 167 -3.67 7.76 9.39
N ILE A 168 -3.11 6.58 9.18
CA ILE A 168 -2.79 5.65 10.27
C ILE A 168 -1.71 6.26 11.17
N ALA A 169 -0.65 6.83 10.58
CA ALA A 169 0.44 7.46 11.33
C ALA A 169 -0.06 8.65 12.17
N ASP A 170 -0.92 9.49 11.61
CA ASP A 170 -1.52 10.64 12.29
C ASP A 170 -2.42 10.21 13.47
N TYR A 171 -3.25 9.19 13.27
CA TYR A 171 -4.10 8.63 14.32
C TYR A 171 -3.26 8.05 15.48
N PHE A 172 -2.23 7.27 15.16
CA PHE A 172 -1.34 6.68 16.18
C PHE A 172 -0.53 7.73 16.94
N ASP A 173 -0.08 8.79 16.28
CA ASP A 173 0.66 9.88 16.94
C ASP A 173 -0.25 10.72 17.84
N LYS A 174 -1.43 11.10 17.36
CA LYS A 174 -2.35 11.99 18.08
C LYS A 174 -3.12 11.30 19.21
N GLU A 175 -3.70 10.13 18.94
CA GLU A 175 -4.61 9.47 19.86
C GLU A 175 -3.90 8.47 20.79
N LEU A 176 -2.90 7.77 20.28
CA LEU A 176 -2.21 6.71 21.02
C LEU A 176 -0.79 7.09 21.46
N HIS A 177 -0.26 8.19 20.95
CA HIS A 177 1.11 8.67 21.21
C HIS A 177 2.20 7.67 20.82
N TYR A 178 1.94 6.84 19.79
CA TYR A 178 2.90 5.91 19.20
C TYR A 178 3.39 6.40 17.85
N LYS A 179 4.70 6.34 17.63
CA LYS A 179 5.30 6.70 16.33
C LYS A 179 5.34 5.50 15.39
N ILE A 180 4.78 5.68 14.21
CA ILE A 180 4.88 4.70 13.12
C ILE A 180 6.10 5.02 12.27
N VAL A 181 6.90 4.00 11.96
CA VAL A 181 8.04 4.10 11.04
C VAL A 181 7.62 3.62 9.66
N SER A 182 7.63 4.51 8.68
CA SER A 182 7.34 4.21 7.28
C SER A 182 7.90 5.29 6.38
N ASP A 183 8.45 4.91 5.23
CA ASP A 183 8.93 5.87 4.23
C ASP A 183 7.80 6.77 3.71
N GLU A 184 6.59 6.24 3.58
CA GLU A 184 5.41 7.00 3.14
C GLU A 184 4.89 7.97 4.22
N ALA A 185 5.01 7.65 5.50
CA ALA A 185 4.58 8.53 6.59
C ALA A 185 5.49 9.77 6.74
N PHE A 186 6.74 9.66 6.29
CA PHE A 186 7.72 10.75 6.34
C PHE A 186 7.87 11.52 5.02
N ARG A 187 7.05 11.24 4.03
CA ARG A 187 7.04 12.03 2.79
C ARG A 187 6.54 13.44 3.08
N LEU A 188 7.28 14.43 2.58
CA LEU A 188 6.91 15.84 2.74
C LEU A 188 5.54 16.14 2.14
N ASP A 189 5.19 15.52 1.00
CA ASP A 189 3.90 15.66 0.34
C ASP A 189 2.74 14.94 1.05
N ALA A 190 2.99 14.22 2.13
CA ALA A 190 1.95 13.69 3.02
C ALA A 190 1.47 14.74 4.03
N SER A 191 2.25 15.78 4.30
CA SER A 191 1.86 16.87 5.17
C SER A 191 0.98 17.88 4.43
N LEU A 192 -0.23 18.09 4.95
CA LEU A 192 -1.15 19.08 4.38
C LEU A 192 -0.56 20.50 4.40
N ALA A 193 0.11 20.88 5.49
CA ALA A 193 0.77 22.18 5.59
C ALA A 193 1.81 22.39 4.48
N ILE A 194 2.62 21.37 4.20
CA ILE A 194 3.60 21.42 3.11
C ILE A 194 2.91 21.50 1.75
N CYS A 195 1.83 20.76 1.54
CA CYS A 195 1.03 20.86 0.30
C CYS A 195 0.47 22.27 0.13
N MET A 196 -0.07 22.87 1.19
CA MET A 196 -0.56 24.27 1.16
C MET A 196 0.56 25.27 0.83
N MET A 197 1.74 25.13 1.42
CA MET A 197 2.90 25.96 1.10
C MET A 197 3.32 25.82 -0.36
N ILE A 198 3.39 24.59 -0.88
CA ILE A 198 3.74 24.33 -2.28
C ILE A 198 2.68 24.93 -3.23
N ASP A 199 1.40 24.81 -2.92
CA ASP A 199 0.34 25.38 -3.75
C ASP A 199 0.32 26.91 -3.66
N ALA A 200 0.62 27.50 -2.52
CA ALA A 200 0.84 28.93 -2.39
C ALA A 200 2.02 29.42 -3.24
N LEU A 201 3.16 28.73 -3.20
CA LEU A 201 4.33 29.04 -4.03
C LEU A 201 4.03 28.91 -5.54
N ARG A 202 3.31 27.87 -5.94
CA ARG A 202 2.87 27.67 -7.34
C ARG A 202 1.96 28.80 -7.80
N PHE A 203 1.01 29.21 -6.95
CA PHE A 203 0.10 30.31 -7.26
C PHE A 203 0.84 31.66 -7.29
N LEU A 204 1.78 31.91 -6.38
CA LEU A 204 2.66 33.09 -6.43
C LEU A 204 3.52 33.11 -7.71
N SER A 205 4.01 31.99 -8.17
CA SER A 205 4.81 31.86 -9.40
C SER A 205 3.97 32.07 -10.65
N ASP A 206 2.74 31.56 -10.66
CA ASP A 206 1.81 31.64 -11.80
C ASP A 206 0.37 31.84 -11.31
N GLU A 207 -0.11 33.10 -11.36
CA GLU A 207 -1.48 33.46 -10.97
C GLU A 207 -2.56 32.79 -11.84
N SER A 208 -2.21 32.35 -13.05
CA SER A 208 -3.13 31.64 -13.92
C SER A 208 -3.34 30.17 -13.54
N ASN A 209 -2.55 29.65 -12.58
CA ASN A 209 -2.64 28.27 -12.11
C ASN A 209 -3.91 28.06 -11.24
N LYS A 210 -5.01 27.76 -11.95
CA LYS A 210 -6.32 27.55 -11.33
C LYS A 210 -6.33 26.36 -10.36
N ILE A 211 -5.51 25.33 -10.61
CA ILE A 211 -5.46 24.11 -9.77
C ILE A 211 -4.82 24.45 -8.43
N ALA A 212 -3.63 25.03 -8.42
CA ALA A 212 -2.96 25.41 -7.18
C ALA A 212 -3.81 26.38 -6.35
N ARG A 213 -4.45 27.36 -7.01
CA ARG A 213 -5.36 28.31 -6.36
C ARG A 213 -6.56 27.62 -5.72
N ALA A 214 -7.17 26.65 -6.41
CA ALA A 214 -8.32 25.91 -5.89
C ALA A 214 -7.93 24.99 -4.73
N GLN A 215 -6.79 24.31 -4.83
CA GLN A 215 -6.28 23.43 -3.76
C GLN A 215 -5.95 24.25 -2.50
N LEU A 216 -5.30 25.40 -2.64
CA LEU A 216 -5.01 26.30 -1.54
C LEU A 216 -6.29 26.83 -0.88
N ALA A 217 -7.30 27.21 -1.67
CA ALA A 217 -8.58 27.70 -1.15
C ALA A 217 -9.31 26.62 -0.34
N ILE A 218 -9.43 25.40 -0.85
CA ILE A 218 -10.07 24.29 -0.12
C ILE A 218 -9.32 23.99 1.17
N ALA A 219 -8.00 23.83 1.10
CA ALA A 219 -7.20 23.51 2.26
C ALA A 219 -7.34 24.60 3.34
N TYR A 220 -7.29 25.88 2.96
CA TYR A 220 -7.50 26.99 3.90
C TYR A 220 -8.89 26.97 4.54
N GLN A 221 -9.95 26.80 3.74
CA GLN A 221 -11.32 26.81 4.27
C GLN A 221 -11.61 25.62 5.16
N ASN A 222 -11.15 24.42 4.76
CA ASN A 222 -11.47 23.20 5.49
C ASN A 222 -10.59 23.00 6.72
N GLU A 223 -9.28 23.22 6.59
CA GLU A 223 -8.34 22.88 7.67
C GLU A 223 -8.03 24.04 8.61
N VAL A 224 -8.00 25.27 8.07
CA VAL A 224 -7.75 26.46 8.92
C VAL A 224 -9.04 27.04 9.46
N LEU A 225 -10.06 27.20 8.61
CA LEU A 225 -11.33 27.81 9.00
C LEU A 225 -12.42 26.77 9.39
N GLN A 226 -12.18 25.47 9.23
CA GLN A 226 -13.09 24.37 9.59
C GLN A 226 -14.50 24.50 8.96
N LYS A 227 -14.58 24.97 7.68
CA LYS A 227 -15.85 25.28 7.00
C LYS A 227 -16.39 24.19 6.08
N ASN A 228 -15.68 23.08 5.93
CA ASN A 228 -16.13 21.91 5.16
C ASN A 228 -16.57 22.23 3.71
N LEU A 229 -15.76 23.02 2.99
CA LEU A 229 -16.01 23.44 1.62
C LEU A 229 -15.72 22.29 0.65
N ASP A 230 -16.61 22.07 -0.32
CA ASP A 230 -16.40 21.08 -1.39
C ASP A 230 -15.96 21.71 -2.72
N TRP A 231 -15.49 20.88 -3.66
CA TRP A 231 -15.06 21.33 -4.98
C TRP A 231 -16.20 21.90 -5.82
N ASN A 232 -17.42 21.42 -5.65
CA ASN A 232 -18.58 21.89 -6.42
C ASN A 232 -18.94 23.32 -6.02
N THR A 233 -18.85 23.62 -4.72
CA THR A 233 -19.05 24.97 -4.21
C THR A 233 -18.01 25.96 -4.77
N LEU A 234 -16.74 25.53 -4.87
CA LEU A 234 -15.68 26.34 -5.43
C LEU A 234 -15.84 26.67 -6.92
N LEU A 235 -16.41 25.75 -7.69
CA LEU A 235 -16.65 25.98 -9.13
C LEU A 235 -17.70 27.05 -9.42
N LEU A 236 -18.57 27.33 -8.46
CA LEU A 236 -19.70 28.26 -8.61
C LEU A 236 -19.41 29.69 -8.15
N LEU A 237 -18.30 29.93 -7.43
CA LEU A 237 -18.02 31.19 -6.76
C LEU A 237 -16.63 31.73 -7.10
N PRO A 238 -16.39 33.05 -6.98
CA PRO A 238 -15.05 33.63 -7.14
C PRO A 238 -14.07 33.05 -6.10
N ILE A 239 -13.08 32.32 -6.58
CA ILE A 239 -12.12 31.58 -5.71
C ILE A 239 -11.36 32.54 -4.78
N GLU A 240 -11.13 33.78 -5.19
CA GLU A 240 -10.45 34.82 -4.44
C GLU A 240 -11.07 35.04 -3.04
N ASN A 241 -12.38 34.89 -2.91
CA ASN A 241 -13.10 35.05 -1.65
C ASN A 241 -12.80 33.94 -0.63
N TYR A 242 -12.17 32.85 -1.07
CA TYR A 242 -11.85 31.69 -0.24
C TYR A 242 -10.36 31.57 0.09
N LEU A 243 -9.53 32.44 -0.43
CA LEU A 243 -8.11 32.52 -0.10
C LEU A 243 -7.88 33.39 1.16
N PRO A 244 -6.73 33.21 1.88
CA PRO A 244 -6.38 34.08 2.99
C PRO A 244 -6.27 35.55 2.56
N PRO A 245 -7.02 36.48 3.16
CA PRO A 245 -6.97 37.90 2.74
C PRO A 245 -5.58 38.50 2.83
N ALA A 246 -4.86 38.25 3.93
CA ALA A 246 -3.49 38.73 4.13
C ALA A 246 -2.52 38.23 3.04
N PHE A 247 -2.71 36.99 2.57
CA PHE A 247 -1.90 36.45 1.49
C PHE A 247 -2.16 37.19 0.16
N LEU A 248 -3.41 37.50 -0.15
CA LEU A 248 -3.77 38.25 -1.35
C LEU A 248 -3.24 39.69 -1.31
N GLU A 249 -3.33 40.36 -0.18
CA GLU A 249 -2.84 41.73 0.00
C GLU A 249 -1.32 41.82 -0.16
N LYS A 250 -0.58 40.85 0.42
CA LYS A 250 0.88 40.82 0.38
C LYS A 250 1.47 40.15 -0.87
N GLN A 251 0.67 39.66 -1.81
CA GLN A 251 1.10 38.84 -2.92
C GLN A 251 2.28 39.40 -3.73
N LYS A 252 2.29 40.71 -3.96
CA LYS A 252 3.38 41.39 -4.69
C LYS A 252 4.69 41.43 -3.89
N GLU A 253 4.61 41.61 -2.59
CA GLU A 253 5.73 41.61 -1.67
C GLU A 253 6.33 40.21 -1.53
N LEU A 254 5.48 39.21 -1.29
CA LEU A 254 5.85 37.80 -1.15
C LEU A 254 6.62 37.28 -2.36
N ARG A 255 6.29 37.73 -3.58
CA ARG A 255 7.02 37.33 -4.79
C ARG A 255 8.45 37.84 -4.88
N LEU A 256 8.78 38.90 -4.16
CA LEU A 256 10.12 39.49 -4.16
C LEU A 256 10.98 38.99 -3.01
N MET A 257 10.42 38.25 -2.08
CA MET A 257 11.13 37.71 -0.93
C MET A 257 12.04 36.54 -1.31
N PRO A 258 13.20 36.38 -0.67
CA PRO A 258 13.97 35.15 -0.72
C PRO A 258 13.14 33.96 -0.23
N LEU A 259 13.37 32.77 -0.81
CA LEU A 259 12.54 31.59 -0.51
C LEU A 259 12.48 31.24 0.98
N TYR A 260 13.57 31.41 1.71
CA TYR A 260 13.61 31.14 3.14
C TYR A 260 12.70 32.08 3.93
N GLU A 261 12.79 33.38 3.71
CA GLU A 261 11.95 34.39 4.34
C GLU A 261 10.48 34.22 3.96
N LEU A 262 10.20 33.85 2.70
CA LEU A 262 8.85 33.57 2.21
C LEU A 262 8.18 32.37 2.91
N LEU A 263 8.96 31.39 3.36
CA LEU A 263 8.43 30.22 4.07
C LEU A 263 8.23 30.46 5.57
N GLU A 264 8.85 31.52 6.13
CA GLU A 264 8.65 31.92 7.52
C GLU A 264 7.46 32.88 7.70
N GLU A 265 7.08 33.68 6.65
CA GLU A 265 5.97 34.63 6.66
C GLU A 265 4.60 33.89 6.46
#